data_9bacf462c89303092ec0f48108fed4f8
#
_entry.id   9bacf462c89303092ec0f48108fed4f8
#
_cell.length_a   1.000
_cell.length_b   1.000
_cell.length_c   1.000
_cell.angle_alpha   90.00
_cell.angle_beta   90.00
_cell.angle_gamma   90.00
#
_symmetry.space_group_name_H-M   'P 1'
#
loop_
_entity.id
_entity.type
_entity.pdbx_description
1 polymer ?
#
loop_
_entity_poly.entity_id
_entity_poly.type
_entity_poly.pdbx_seq_one_letter_code
_entity_poly.pdbx_strand_id
1 'polypeptide(L)'
;FLRDMITSVLNQTYQNWELCLADGSDAEHGEVGRICREYLEKDSRIVYQKLLKNEGISGNTNECLKLATGEYIGLFDHDDILHPSTLYEYVKAVNEQDADYIYCDETTFKNGDINKMLTMHFKPDYAVDNLRANNYICHFSVFAKRLLEGEELFRSRFDGSQDHDMILRMTDRAKHIVHIPKLLY
;
A
#
# COMPACT_ATOMS: atom_id res chain seq x y z
N PHE A 1 -7.54 1.47 14.38
CA PHE A 1 -7.12 1.40 12.97
C PHE A 1 -5.89 0.51 12.78
N LEU A 2 -4.69 0.84 13.37
CA LEU A 2 -3.45 0.08 13.13
C LEU A 2 -3.60 -1.44 13.37
N ARG A 3 -4.33 -1.87 14.40
CA ARG A 3 -4.60 -3.29 14.66
C ARG A 3 -5.46 -3.92 13.58
N ASP A 4 -6.45 -3.20 13.09
CA ASP A 4 -7.35 -3.68 12.04
C ASP A 4 -6.60 -3.82 10.72
N MET A 5 -5.75 -2.83 10.39
CA MET A 5 -4.85 -2.86 9.24
C MET A 5 -3.95 -4.11 9.28
N ILE A 6 -3.18 -4.32 10.37
CA ILE A 6 -2.27 -5.48 10.50
C ILE A 6 -3.08 -6.78 10.43
N THR A 7 -4.23 -6.86 11.10
CA THR A 7 -5.08 -8.05 11.09
C THR A 7 -5.60 -8.35 9.68
N SER A 8 -5.92 -7.34 8.87
CA SER A 8 -6.37 -7.53 7.48
C SER A 8 -5.28 -8.16 6.61
N VAL A 9 -4.00 -7.83 6.86
CA VAL A 9 -2.85 -8.46 6.18
C VAL A 9 -2.63 -9.88 6.66
N LEU A 10 -2.71 -10.13 7.97
CA LEU A 10 -2.59 -11.48 8.54
C LEU A 10 -3.66 -12.45 7.99
N ASN A 11 -4.84 -11.94 7.69
CA ASN A 11 -5.97 -12.71 7.15
C ASN A 11 -5.93 -12.92 5.63
N GLN A 12 -4.88 -12.49 4.93
CA GLN A 12 -4.75 -12.70 3.50
C GLN A 12 -4.68 -14.19 3.16
N THR A 13 -5.41 -14.61 2.12
CA THR A 13 -5.39 -16.00 1.65
C THR A 13 -4.09 -16.39 0.96
N TYR A 14 -3.40 -15.43 0.34
CA TYR A 14 -2.03 -15.61 -0.15
C TYR A 14 -1.04 -15.36 0.98
N GLN A 15 -0.09 -16.28 1.19
CA GLN A 15 0.74 -16.28 2.40
C GLN A 15 2.18 -15.79 2.21
N ASN A 16 2.65 -15.63 0.95
CA ASN A 16 4.02 -15.18 0.68
C ASN A 16 4.08 -13.64 0.57
N TRP A 17 4.01 -12.97 1.71
CA TRP A 17 4.08 -11.51 1.85
C TRP A 17 4.95 -11.13 3.06
N GLU A 18 5.42 -9.92 3.06
CA GLU A 18 6.00 -9.23 4.22
C GLU A 18 5.25 -7.91 4.48
N LEU A 19 5.09 -7.53 5.73
CA LEU A 19 4.53 -6.25 6.15
C LEU A 19 5.62 -5.40 6.80
N CYS A 20 6.06 -4.36 6.10
CA CYS A 20 7.07 -3.42 6.58
C CYS A 20 6.41 -2.25 7.29
N LEU A 21 6.81 -1.99 8.53
CA LEU A 21 6.29 -0.92 9.38
C LEU A 21 7.43 0.00 9.83
N ALA A 22 7.38 1.27 9.44
CA ALA A 22 8.30 2.31 9.91
C ALA A 22 7.54 3.27 10.83
N ASP A 23 7.96 3.33 12.09
CA ASP A 23 7.27 4.10 13.14
C ASP A 23 8.03 5.38 13.48
N GLY A 24 7.56 6.51 12.92
CA GLY A 24 8.05 7.85 13.22
C GLY A 24 7.35 8.52 14.41
N SER A 25 6.50 7.83 15.19
CA SER A 25 5.77 8.42 16.31
C SER A 25 6.74 8.93 17.40
N ASP A 26 6.31 9.93 18.14
CA ASP A 26 7.05 10.47 19.29
C ASP A 26 6.80 9.68 20.59
N ALA A 27 7.36 10.16 21.70
CA ALA A 27 7.23 9.52 23.00
C ALA A 27 5.77 9.53 23.54
N GLU A 28 4.95 10.50 23.15
CA GLU A 28 3.56 10.60 23.56
C GLU A 28 2.68 9.54 22.88
N HIS A 29 3.11 9.07 21.71
CA HIS A 29 2.44 8.04 20.89
C HIS A 29 3.11 6.66 20.97
N GLY A 30 3.71 6.34 22.10
CA GLY A 30 4.41 5.06 22.35
C GLY A 30 3.55 3.80 22.17
N GLU A 31 2.22 3.95 22.11
CA GLU A 31 1.30 2.84 21.86
C GLU A 31 1.47 2.26 20.44
N VAL A 32 1.81 3.06 19.43
CA VAL A 32 2.07 2.60 18.06
C VAL A 32 3.18 1.55 18.07
N GLY A 33 4.33 1.89 18.66
CA GLY A 33 5.46 0.96 18.75
C GLY A 33 5.16 -0.28 19.60
N ARG A 34 4.31 -0.16 20.65
CA ARG A 34 3.86 -1.31 21.44
C ARG A 34 3.04 -2.28 20.59
N ILE A 35 2.08 -1.76 19.81
CA ILE A 35 1.25 -2.57 18.91
C ILE A 35 2.14 -3.26 17.86
N CYS A 36 3.01 -2.53 17.18
CA CYS A 36 3.89 -3.11 16.16
C CYS A 36 4.75 -4.25 16.70
N ARG A 37 5.36 -4.08 17.88
CA ARG A 37 6.16 -5.14 18.52
C ARG A 37 5.34 -6.35 18.92
N GLU A 38 4.12 -6.15 19.40
CA GLU A 38 3.20 -7.25 19.75
C GLU A 38 2.93 -8.17 18.54
N TYR A 39 2.78 -7.60 17.34
CA TYR A 39 2.54 -8.39 16.13
C TYR A 39 3.83 -8.96 15.54
N LEU A 40 4.95 -8.23 15.60
CA LEU A 40 6.27 -8.72 15.21
C LEU A 40 6.66 -10.01 15.96
N GLU A 41 6.32 -10.09 17.27
CA GLU A 41 6.59 -11.30 18.08
C GLU A 41 5.72 -12.51 17.67
N LYS A 42 4.58 -12.27 17.03
CA LYS A 42 3.61 -13.30 16.65
C LYS A 42 3.79 -13.82 15.22
N ASP A 43 4.32 -13.00 14.32
CA ASP A 43 4.44 -13.34 12.90
C ASP A 43 5.76 -12.81 12.31
N SER A 44 6.62 -13.72 11.88
CA SER A 44 7.94 -13.40 11.34
C SER A 44 7.93 -12.67 9.99
N ARG A 45 6.77 -12.58 9.32
CA ARG A 45 6.58 -11.82 8.09
C ARG A 45 6.40 -10.32 8.33
N ILE A 46 6.25 -9.91 9.60
CA ILE A 46 6.17 -8.50 9.97
C ILE A 46 7.56 -7.98 10.27
N VAL A 47 7.94 -6.90 9.62
CA VAL A 47 9.21 -6.20 9.82
C VAL A 47 8.89 -4.82 10.42
N TYR A 48 9.50 -4.48 11.54
CA TYR A 48 9.25 -3.22 12.23
C TYR A 48 10.54 -2.47 12.51
N GLN A 49 10.53 -1.18 12.21
CA GLN A 49 11.60 -0.26 12.54
C GLN A 49 11.06 0.98 13.25
N LYS A 50 11.58 1.26 14.44
CA LYS A 50 11.38 2.56 15.11
C LYS A 50 12.34 3.57 14.49
N LEU A 51 11.82 4.68 13.98
CA LEU A 51 12.61 5.77 13.45
C LEU A 51 13.09 6.69 14.58
N LEU A 52 14.24 7.33 14.40
CA LEU A 52 14.78 8.30 15.37
C LEU A 52 13.94 9.57 15.47
N LYS A 53 13.28 9.94 14.38
CA LYS A 53 12.34 11.07 14.28
C LYS A 53 11.31 10.82 13.20
N ASN A 54 10.26 11.61 13.20
CA ASN A 54 9.30 11.66 12.12
C ASN A 54 9.90 12.42 10.92
N GLU A 55 10.08 11.73 9.79
CA GLU A 55 10.63 12.27 8.53
C GLU A 55 9.53 12.80 7.59
N GLY A 56 8.29 12.93 8.07
CA GLY A 56 7.13 13.22 7.24
C GLY A 56 6.63 12.02 6.45
N ILE A 57 5.54 12.20 5.69
CA ILE A 57 4.88 11.10 5.00
C ILE A 57 5.82 10.41 3.99
N SER A 58 6.45 11.18 3.10
CA SER A 58 7.40 10.64 2.12
C SER A 58 8.62 10.01 2.78
N GLY A 59 9.19 10.67 3.81
CA GLY A 59 10.37 10.17 4.50
C GLY A 59 10.12 8.86 5.23
N ASN A 60 9.03 8.75 6.00
CA ASN A 60 8.66 7.52 6.70
C ASN A 60 8.35 6.38 5.71
N THR A 61 7.66 6.66 4.60
CA THR A 61 7.41 5.67 3.55
C THR A 61 8.71 5.20 2.89
N ASN A 62 9.68 6.09 2.68
CA ASN A 62 10.99 5.72 2.16
C ASN A 62 11.76 4.79 3.10
N GLU A 63 11.64 4.97 4.41
CA GLU A 63 12.22 4.05 5.39
C GLU A 63 11.53 2.66 5.32
N CYS A 64 10.19 2.60 5.14
CA CYS A 64 9.50 1.34 4.87
C CYS A 64 10.02 0.65 3.60
N LEU A 65 10.20 1.39 2.51
CA LEU A 65 10.69 0.85 1.24
C LEU A 65 12.10 0.25 1.36
N LYS A 66 12.95 0.79 2.23
CA LYS A 66 14.30 0.23 2.50
C LYS A 66 14.23 -1.13 3.21
N LEU A 67 13.19 -1.39 3.97
CA LEU A 67 12.98 -2.67 4.65
C LEU A 67 12.47 -3.75 3.69
N ALA A 68 11.74 -3.34 2.65
CA ALA A 68 11.07 -4.27 1.74
C ALA A 68 12.04 -5.11 0.92
N THR A 69 11.87 -6.43 0.95
CA THR A 69 12.70 -7.41 0.21
C THR A 69 11.96 -8.07 -0.95
N GLY A 70 10.62 -7.96 -0.99
CA GLY A 70 9.76 -8.55 -1.99
C GLY A 70 9.99 -8.05 -3.42
N GLU A 71 9.57 -8.82 -4.41
CA GLU A 71 9.63 -8.47 -5.82
C GLU A 71 8.59 -7.41 -6.22
N TYR A 72 7.51 -7.32 -5.47
CA TYR A 72 6.42 -6.34 -5.63
C TYR A 72 6.25 -5.51 -4.35
N ILE A 73 5.92 -4.25 -4.54
CA ILE A 73 5.68 -3.28 -3.46
C ILE A 73 4.21 -2.88 -3.48
N GLY A 74 3.53 -3.00 -2.35
CA GLY A 74 2.19 -2.49 -2.13
C GLY A 74 2.21 -1.28 -1.20
N LEU A 75 1.56 -0.19 -1.62
CA LEU A 75 1.42 1.02 -0.80
C LEU A 75 0.13 0.93 0.01
N PHE A 76 0.26 0.85 1.33
CA PHE A 76 -0.85 0.55 2.22
C PHE A 76 -0.88 1.50 3.43
N ASP A 77 -2.00 2.18 3.61
CA ASP A 77 -2.18 3.13 4.71
C ASP A 77 -2.53 2.42 6.03
N HIS A 78 -2.08 3.01 7.14
CA HIS A 78 -2.17 2.40 8.47
C HIS A 78 -3.58 2.41 9.07
N ASP A 79 -4.52 3.11 8.46
CA ASP A 79 -5.92 3.26 8.88
C ASP A 79 -6.92 2.58 7.93
N ASP A 80 -6.42 1.87 6.92
CA ASP A 80 -7.22 1.13 5.95
C ASP A 80 -7.16 -0.39 6.18
N ILE A 81 -7.97 -1.14 5.44
CA ILE A 81 -8.00 -2.61 5.49
C ILE A 81 -8.07 -3.22 4.09
N LEU A 82 -7.48 -4.41 3.95
CA LEU A 82 -7.55 -5.21 2.72
C LEU A 82 -8.63 -6.29 2.83
N HIS A 83 -9.34 -6.55 1.73
CA HIS A 83 -10.18 -7.73 1.62
C HIS A 83 -9.31 -9.00 1.70
N PRO A 84 -9.77 -10.13 2.32
CA PRO A 84 -8.92 -11.33 2.50
C PRO A 84 -8.34 -11.94 1.22
N SER A 85 -8.94 -11.73 0.06
CA SER A 85 -8.43 -12.23 -1.23
C SER A 85 -7.56 -11.23 -1.99
N THR A 86 -7.28 -10.05 -1.46
CA THR A 86 -6.59 -8.97 -2.20
C THR A 86 -5.26 -9.46 -2.76
N LEU A 87 -4.36 -9.93 -1.92
CA LEU A 87 -3.03 -10.36 -2.38
C LEU A 87 -3.11 -11.55 -3.35
N TYR A 88 -4.06 -12.46 -3.16
CA TYR A 88 -4.29 -13.57 -4.10
C TYR A 88 -4.66 -13.06 -5.50
N GLU A 89 -5.62 -12.12 -5.58
CA GLU A 89 -6.05 -11.55 -6.87
C GLU A 89 -4.91 -10.78 -7.56
N TYR A 90 -4.09 -10.09 -6.79
CA TYR A 90 -2.92 -9.37 -7.32
C TYR A 90 -1.85 -10.31 -7.86
N VAL A 91 -1.50 -11.36 -7.11
CA VAL A 91 -0.54 -12.37 -7.58
C VAL A 91 -1.08 -13.13 -8.78
N LYS A 92 -2.39 -13.37 -8.83
CA LYS A 92 -3.04 -13.94 -10.01
C LYS A 92 -2.86 -13.06 -11.24
N ALA A 93 -3.06 -11.74 -11.12
CA ALA A 93 -2.82 -10.80 -12.23
C ALA A 93 -1.35 -10.79 -12.67
N VAL A 94 -0.40 -10.87 -11.75
CA VAL A 94 1.02 -11.03 -12.08
C VAL A 94 1.27 -12.29 -12.92
N ASN A 95 0.75 -13.44 -12.49
CA ASN A 95 1.02 -14.72 -13.12
C ASN A 95 0.28 -14.93 -14.46
N GLU A 96 -0.94 -14.41 -14.59
CA GLU A 96 -1.78 -14.63 -15.76
C GLU A 96 -1.65 -13.53 -16.82
N GLN A 97 -1.26 -12.32 -16.43
CA GLN A 97 -1.24 -11.15 -17.29
C GLN A 97 0.12 -10.45 -17.36
N ASP A 98 1.15 -11.03 -16.71
CA ASP A 98 2.50 -10.43 -16.62
C ASP A 98 2.46 -8.99 -16.10
N ALA A 99 1.54 -8.72 -15.17
CA ALA A 99 1.29 -7.39 -14.64
C ALA A 99 2.50 -6.88 -13.84
N ASP A 100 2.93 -5.66 -14.12
CA ASP A 100 4.01 -4.99 -13.36
C ASP A 100 3.54 -3.74 -12.61
N TYR A 101 2.30 -3.31 -12.86
CA TYR A 101 1.55 -2.36 -12.04
C TYR A 101 0.09 -2.80 -11.93
N ILE A 102 -0.47 -2.79 -10.72
CA ILE A 102 -1.81 -3.33 -10.44
C ILE A 102 -2.53 -2.40 -9.46
N TYR A 103 -3.82 -2.20 -9.69
CA TYR A 103 -4.72 -1.49 -8.77
C TYR A 103 -6.11 -2.11 -8.79
N CYS A 104 -6.91 -1.78 -7.77
CA CYS A 104 -8.28 -2.30 -7.63
C CYS A 104 -9.27 -1.20 -7.31
N ASP A 105 -10.56 -1.56 -7.30
CA ASP A 105 -11.62 -0.71 -6.77
C ASP A 105 -11.54 -0.63 -5.25
N GLU A 106 -12.09 0.44 -4.69
CA GLU A 106 -12.07 0.72 -3.25
C GLU A 106 -13.45 1.11 -2.72
N THR A 107 -13.63 0.97 -1.41
CA THR A 107 -14.84 1.42 -0.72
C THR A 107 -14.47 2.11 0.59
N THR A 108 -15.27 3.07 1.01
CA THR A 108 -15.17 3.64 2.35
C THR A 108 -16.34 3.17 3.22
N PHE A 109 -16.11 2.98 4.50
CA PHE A 109 -17.14 2.55 5.44
C PHE A 109 -17.08 3.35 6.74
N LYS A 110 -18.19 3.37 7.47
CA LYS A 110 -18.36 4.21 8.66
C LYS A 110 -18.07 3.46 9.94
N ASN A 111 -17.30 4.10 10.84
CA ASN A 111 -17.07 3.63 12.21
C ASN A 111 -16.48 2.21 12.32
N GLY A 112 -15.64 1.79 11.39
CA GLY A 112 -15.05 0.45 11.40
C GLY A 112 -16.03 -0.68 11.04
N ASP A 113 -17.24 -0.36 10.57
CA ASP A 113 -18.26 -1.35 10.20
C ASP A 113 -18.36 -1.47 8.68
N ILE A 114 -17.73 -2.50 8.10
CA ILE A 114 -17.71 -2.78 6.67
C ILE A 114 -19.12 -2.96 6.06
N ASN A 115 -20.14 -3.26 6.87
CA ASN A 115 -21.50 -3.35 6.38
C ASN A 115 -22.15 -1.97 6.20
N LYS A 116 -21.51 -0.91 6.66
CA LYS A 116 -21.96 0.49 6.50
C LYS A 116 -21.11 1.23 5.48
N MET A 117 -21.11 0.72 4.26
CA MET A 117 -20.42 1.37 3.15
C MET A 117 -21.00 2.76 2.89
N LEU A 118 -20.12 3.75 2.71
CA LEU A 118 -20.48 5.15 2.41
C LEU A 118 -20.35 5.45 0.92
N THR A 119 -19.22 5.07 0.35
CA THR A 119 -18.91 5.29 -1.07
C THR A 119 -18.28 4.04 -1.65
N MET A 120 -18.50 3.82 -2.94
CA MET A 120 -17.80 2.82 -3.74
C MET A 120 -17.15 3.55 -4.90
N HIS A 121 -15.86 3.36 -5.05
CA HIS A 121 -15.10 3.95 -6.13
C HIS A 121 -14.73 2.85 -7.12
N PHE A 122 -15.55 2.71 -8.16
CA PHE A 122 -15.27 1.85 -9.31
C PHE A 122 -14.39 2.62 -10.28
N LYS A 123 -13.19 2.12 -10.46
CA LYS A 123 -12.14 2.79 -11.24
C LYS A 123 -12.21 2.36 -12.71
N PRO A 124 -11.84 3.22 -13.65
CA PRO A 124 -11.68 2.79 -15.04
C PRO A 124 -10.40 1.95 -15.20
N ASP A 125 -10.31 1.23 -16.32
CA ASP A 125 -9.04 0.71 -16.79
C ASP A 125 -8.04 1.85 -17.01
N TYR A 126 -6.75 1.52 -17.09
CA TYR A 126 -5.69 2.53 -17.14
C TYR A 126 -5.91 3.55 -18.27
N ALA A 127 -6.01 4.80 -17.87
CA ALA A 127 -6.25 5.95 -18.74
C ALA A 127 -5.29 7.10 -18.34
N VAL A 128 -4.19 7.23 -19.05
CA VAL A 128 -3.10 8.15 -18.71
C VAL A 128 -3.56 9.61 -18.59
N ASP A 129 -4.43 10.08 -19.48
CA ASP A 129 -4.91 11.48 -19.43
C ASP A 129 -5.83 11.72 -18.23
N ASN A 130 -6.63 10.74 -17.84
CA ASN A 130 -7.43 10.80 -16.63
C ASN A 130 -6.51 10.81 -15.39
N LEU A 131 -5.50 9.95 -15.36
CA LEU A 131 -4.55 9.90 -14.25
C LEU A 131 -3.77 11.21 -14.08
N ARG A 132 -3.39 11.87 -15.17
CA ARG A 132 -2.74 13.19 -15.13
C ARG A 132 -3.63 14.28 -14.54
N ALA A 133 -4.93 14.19 -14.78
CA ALA A 133 -5.91 15.16 -14.29
C ALA A 133 -6.40 14.88 -12.86
N ASN A 134 -6.41 13.61 -12.45
CA ASN A 134 -6.96 13.15 -11.19
C ASN A 134 -6.31 11.84 -10.74
N ASN A 135 -5.88 11.76 -9.47
CA ASN A 135 -5.37 10.52 -8.89
C ASN A 135 -6.51 9.52 -8.63
N TYR A 136 -7.10 8.95 -9.70
CA TYR A 136 -8.18 7.98 -9.56
C TYR A 136 -7.69 6.58 -9.13
N ILE A 137 -6.41 6.27 -9.32
CA ILE A 137 -5.83 4.97 -8.94
C ILE A 137 -5.71 4.87 -7.42
N CYS A 138 -5.10 5.85 -6.77
CA CYS A 138 -4.91 5.98 -5.31
C CYS A 138 -4.46 4.65 -4.66
N HIS A 139 -5.33 4.00 -3.89
CA HIS A 139 -5.07 2.74 -3.22
C HIS A 139 -5.97 1.60 -3.79
N PHE A 140 -5.66 0.34 -3.68
CA PHE A 140 -4.40 -0.24 -3.28
C PHE A 140 -3.49 -0.37 -4.51
N SER A 141 -2.38 0.37 -4.54
CA SER A 141 -1.40 0.34 -5.64
C SER A 141 -0.30 -0.65 -5.34
N VAL A 142 -0.06 -1.59 -6.26
CA VAL A 142 1.04 -2.55 -6.20
C VAL A 142 1.84 -2.49 -7.49
N PHE A 143 3.16 -2.46 -7.39
CA PHE A 143 4.03 -2.41 -8.56
C PHE A 143 5.30 -3.25 -8.38
N ALA A 144 5.86 -3.71 -9.47
CA ALA A 144 7.12 -4.46 -9.47
C ALA A 144 8.26 -3.56 -8.96
N LYS A 145 9.01 -4.03 -7.95
CA LYS A 145 10.10 -3.27 -7.32
C LYS A 145 11.15 -2.77 -8.31
N ARG A 146 11.39 -3.51 -9.40
CA ARG A 146 12.29 -3.10 -10.49
C ARG A 146 11.94 -1.75 -11.12
N LEU A 147 10.68 -1.30 -11.03
CA LEU A 147 10.26 0.00 -11.55
C LEU A 147 10.87 1.17 -10.78
N LEU A 148 11.35 0.94 -9.55
CA LEU A 148 12.07 1.93 -8.75
C LEU A 148 13.55 2.06 -9.13
N GLU A 149 14.11 1.16 -9.94
CA GLU A 149 15.53 1.18 -10.27
C GLU A 149 15.92 2.47 -11.02
N GLY A 150 16.88 3.21 -10.45
CA GLY A 150 17.33 4.49 -10.99
C GLY A 150 16.38 5.67 -10.77
N GLU A 151 15.29 5.48 -10.02
CA GLU A 151 14.34 6.52 -9.65
C GLU A 151 14.55 7.05 -8.23
N GLU A 152 14.15 8.29 -7.99
CA GLU A 152 13.95 8.80 -6.64
C GLU A 152 12.77 8.03 -6.01
N LEU A 153 12.87 7.69 -4.74
CA LEU A 153 11.75 7.15 -3.97
C LEU A 153 10.64 8.22 -3.80
N PHE A 154 9.88 8.20 -2.73
CA PHE A 154 8.92 9.28 -2.47
C PHE A 154 9.63 10.61 -2.27
N ARG A 155 9.14 11.65 -2.92
CA ARG A 155 9.77 12.97 -2.97
C ARG A 155 9.02 13.93 -2.06
N SER A 156 9.62 14.33 -0.93
CA SER A 156 8.98 15.20 0.07
C SER A 156 8.51 16.56 -0.47
N ARG A 157 9.05 17.02 -1.60
CA ARG A 157 8.53 18.22 -2.29
C ARG A 157 7.10 18.06 -2.83
N PHE A 158 6.58 16.82 -2.85
CA PHE A 158 5.21 16.48 -3.25
C PHE A 158 4.36 15.97 -2.07
N ASP A 159 4.79 16.19 -0.81
CA ASP A 159 3.97 15.81 0.36
C ASP A 159 2.56 16.41 0.26
N GLY A 160 1.54 15.56 0.43
CA GLY A 160 0.13 15.85 0.17
C GLY A 160 -0.37 15.41 -1.22
N SER A 161 0.54 15.08 -2.16
CA SER A 161 0.27 14.44 -3.45
C SER A 161 1.37 13.44 -3.83
N GLN A 162 2.11 12.96 -2.83
CA GLN A 162 3.25 12.05 -2.99
C GLN A 162 2.86 10.73 -3.67
N ASP A 163 1.66 10.23 -3.41
CA ASP A 163 1.16 9.00 -4.02
C ASP A 163 0.90 9.21 -5.52
N HIS A 164 0.27 10.33 -5.88
CA HIS A 164 0.02 10.66 -7.29
C HIS A 164 1.33 10.80 -8.07
N ASP A 165 2.35 11.45 -7.48
CA ASP A 165 3.69 11.55 -8.07
C ASP A 165 4.33 10.17 -8.29
N MET A 166 4.25 9.29 -7.29
CA MET A 166 4.78 7.92 -7.38
C MET A 166 4.02 7.11 -8.42
N ILE A 167 2.69 7.15 -8.40
CA ILE A 167 1.82 6.42 -9.33
C ILE A 167 2.13 6.84 -10.78
N LEU A 168 2.22 8.14 -11.07
CA LEU A 168 2.56 8.63 -12.41
C LEU A 168 3.91 8.11 -12.89
N ARG A 169 4.94 8.14 -12.05
CA ARG A 169 6.27 7.65 -12.41
C ARG A 169 6.31 6.14 -12.61
N MET A 170 5.64 5.38 -11.75
CA MET A 170 5.62 3.91 -11.86
C MET A 170 4.79 3.45 -13.07
N THR A 171 3.65 4.08 -13.33
CA THR A 171 2.81 3.75 -14.50
C THR A 171 3.45 4.16 -15.82
N ASP A 172 4.29 5.22 -15.85
CA ASP A 172 5.05 5.61 -17.05
C ASP A 172 6.12 4.57 -17.42
N ARG A 173 6.63 3.81 -16.45
CA ARG A 173 7.64 2.77 -16.61
C ARG A 173 7.08 1.36 -16.78
N ALA A 174 5.86 1.16 -16.30
CA ALA A 174 5.18 -0.12 -16.37
C ALA A 174 4.84 -0.49 -17.81
N LYS A 175 4.94 -1.78 -18.14
CA LYS A 175 4.57 -2.32 -19.44
C LYS A 175 3.16 -2.89 -19.44
N HIS A 176 2.77 -3.52 -18.34
CA HIS A 176 1.49 -4.19 -18.18
C HIS A 176 0.79 -3.68 -16.92
N ILE A 177 -0.08 -2.69 -17.13
CA ILE A 177 -0.90 -2.11 -16.06
C ILE A 177 -2.25 -2.81 -16.03
N VAL A 178 -2.61 -3.41 -14.90
CA VAL A 178 -3.83 -4.19 -14.74
C VAL A 178 -4.74 -3.57 -13.69
N HIS A 179 -5.98 -3.32 -14.07
CA HIS A 179 -7.06 -2.99 -13.15
C HIS A 179 -7.80 -4.26 -12.75
N ILE A 180 -7.99 -4.48 -11.47
CA ILE A 180 -8.83 -5.56 -10.92
C ILE A 180 -10.18 -4.94 -10.53
N PRO A 181 -11.26 -5.16 -11.30
CA PRO A 181 -12.56 -4.53 -11.03
C PRO A 181 -13.29 -5.23 -9.88
N LYS A 182 -12.70 -5.17 -8.70
CA LYS A 182 -13.20 -5.73 -7.44
C LYS A 182 -12.92 -4.78 -6.30
N LEU A 183 -13.86 -4.66 -5.36
CA LEU A 183 -13.70 -3.92 -4.11
C LEU A 183 -12.77 -4.72 -3.17
N LEU A 184 -11.48 -4.42 -3.22
CA LEU A 184 -10.45 -5.15 -2.46
C LEU A 184 -9.75 -4.27 -1.41
N TYR A 185 -10.06 -2.96 -1.44
CA TYR A 185 -9.52 -1.95 -0.53
C TYR A 185 -10.61 -1.09 0.09
#